data_5c30b8a4760826d028857f8e4fb34966
#
_entry.id   5c30b8a4760826d028857f8e4fb34966
#
_cell.length_a   1.000
_cell.length_b   1.000
_cell.length_c   1.000
_cell.angle_alpha   90.00
_cell.angle_beta   90.00
_cell.angle_gamma   90.00
#
_symmetry.space_group_name_H-M   'P 1'
#
loop_
_entity.id
_entity.type
_entity.pdbx_description
1 polymer ?
#
loop_
_entity_poly.entity_id
_entity_poly.type
_entity_poly.pdbx_seq_one_letter_code
_entity_poly.pdbx_strand_id
1 'polypeptide(L)'
;MNLRNLIQRTRDERGITGLETAIILIAFVVVATVFAFVVLTTGIFSAERGKETVFAGLQKARGTMEVRGGVVVNATTITAADPLAVPPTLAEATAGTIQWSVATTAGGEAVPLDDTTVISYRDAAIILDNVDYTATEIVGDGDNLLEPSELFTISIDIADLTGATLNPNDRFTFEIQTPVGAVIDLTRQLPAGIDTVMQLH
;
A
#
# COMPACT_ATOMS: atom_id res chain seq x y z
N MET A 1 -35.19 68.49 -51.13
CA MET A 1 -34.64 67.28 -50.49
C MET A 1 -35.86 66.52 -49.93
N ASN A 2 -36.25 65.36 -50.54
CA ASN A 2 -37.53 64.74 -50.30
C ASN A 2 -37.50 63.96 -48.95
N LEU A 3 -38.44 64.29 -48.05
CA LEU A 3 -38.62 63.60 -46.76
C LEU A 3 -38.78 62.06 -46.89
N ARG A 4 -39.33 61.61 -48.00
CA ARG A 4 -39.46 60.17 -48.27
C ARG A 4 -38.12 59.42 -48.40
N ASN A 5 -37.11 60.07 -48.94
CA ASN A 5 -35.79 59.44 -49.10
C ASN A 5 -35.04 59.38 -47.78
N LEU A 6 -35.30 60.26 -46.84
CA LEU A 6 -34.75 60.22 -45.52
C LEU A 6 -35.30 59.07 -44.64
N ILE A 7 -36.63 58.85 -44.77
CA ILE A 7 -37.36 57.79 -44.05
C ILE A 7 -37.00 56.40 -44.61
N GLN A 8 -36.74 56.28 -45.90
CA GLN A 8 -36.29 55.01 -46.49
C GLN A 8 -34.87 54.68 -46.08
N ARG A 9 -33.95 55.64 -46.06
CA ARG A 9 -32.53 55.39 -45.54
C ARG A 9 -32.47 54.92 -44.08
N THR A 10 -33.24 55.52 -43.19
CA THR A 10 -33.30 55.11 -41.80
C THR A 10 -33.98 53.75 -41.59
N ARG A 11 -34.78 53.27 -42.52
CA ARG A 11 -35.35 51.91 -42.49
C ARG A 11 -34.33 50.86 -42.92
N ASP A 12 -33.55 51.12 -43.95
CA ASP A 12 -32.52 50.20 -44.43
C ASP A 12 -31.34 50.04 -43.41
N GLU A 13 -30.94 51.11 -42.75
CA GLU A 13 -29.91 51.07 -41.73
C GLU A 13 -30.35 50.30 -40.48
N ARG A 14 -31.66 50.30 -40.15
CA ARG A 14 -32.20 49.47 -39.05
C ARG A 14 -32.18 47.99 -39.34
N GLY A 15 -32.28 47.59 -40.58
CA GLY A 15 -32.20 46.19 -41.01
C GLY A 15 -30.77 45.64 -40.91
N ILE A 16 -29.77 46.46 -41.28
CA ILE A 16 -28.36 46.09 -41.23
C ILE A 16 -27.88 45.99 -39.78
N THR A 17 -28.22 46.92 -38.90
CA THR A 17 -27.89 46.87 -37.48
C THR A 17 -28.54 45.69 -36.76
N GLY A 18 -29.74 45.26 -37.16
CA GLY A 18 -30.40 44.09 -36.64
C GLY A 18 -29.68 42.78 -37.02
N LEU A 19 -29.18 42.71 -38.27
CA LEU A 19 -28.42 41.57 -38.75
C LEU A 19 -27.04 41.45 -38.04
N GLU A 20 -26.34 42.56 -37.88
CA GLU A 20 -25.05 42.61 -37.14
C GLU A 20 -25.20 42.16 -35.70
N THR A 21 -26.22 42.66 -34.99
CA THR A 21 -26.47 42.25 -33.61
C THR A 21 -26.87 40.77 -33.51
N ALA A 22 -27.60 40.24 -34.47
CA ALA A 22 -27.94 38.81 -34.52
C ALA A 22 -26.68 37.93 -34.70
N ILE A 23 -25.78 38.31 -35.60
CA ILE A 23 -24.51 37.60 -35.84
C ILE A 23 -23.64 37.61 -34.58
N ILE A 24 -23.51 38.76 -33.93
CA ILE A 24 -22.73 38.89 -32.68
C ILE A 24 -23.35 38.03 -31.57
N LEU A 25 -24.67 38.02 -31.44
CA LEU A 25 -25.38 37.19 -30.48
C LEU A 25 -25.12 35.68 -30.71
N ILE A 26 -25.25 35.25 -31.98
CA ILE A 26 -24.99 33.85 -32.34
C ILE A 26 -23.52 33.47 -32.04
N ALA A 27 -22.60 34.32 -32.45
CA ALA A 27 -21.17 34.10 -32.18
C ALA A 27 -20.88 34.01 -30.67
N PHE A 28 -21.47 34.91 -29.89
CA PHE A 28 -21.31 34.87 -28.41
C PHE A 28 -21.90 33.61 -27.81
N VAL A 29 -23.10 33.18 -28.21
CA VAL A 29 -23.74 31.96 -27.73
C VAL A 29 -22.90 30.73 -28.09
N VAL A 30 -22.35 30.65 -29.30
CA VAL A 30 -21.49 29.53 -29.72
C VAL A 30 -20.22 29.47 -28.87
N VAL A 31 -19.53 30.60 -28.67
CA VAL A 31 -18.33 30.65 -27.84
C VAL A 31 -18.65 30.31 -26.37
N ALA A 32 -19.77 30.85 -25.87
CA ALA A 32 -20.17 30.56 -24.47
C ALA A 32 -20.54 29.07 -24.27
N THR A 33 -21.20 28.43 -25.21
CA THR A 33 -21.55 27.00 -25.13
C THR A 33 -20.31 26.11 -25.21
N VAL A 34 -19.37 26.41 -26.10
CA VAL A 34 -18.09 25.66 -26.19
C VAL A 34 -17.28 25.83 -24.90
N PHE A 35 -17.20 27.05 -24.39
CA PHE A 35 -16.50 27.32 -23.13
C PHE A 35 -17.16 26.58 -21.95
N ALA A 36 -18.49 26.65 -21.85
CA ALA A 36 -19.26 25.95 -20.82
C ALA A 36 -19.05 24.43 -20.89
N PHE A 37 -19.03 23.87 -22.09
CA PHE A 37 -18.77 22.44 -22.30
C PHE A 37 -17.38 22.05 -21.85
N VAL A 38 -16.33 22.81 -22.19
CA VAL A 38 -14.95 22.54 -21.79
C VAL A 38 -14.81 22.60 -20.26
N VAL A 39 -15.37 23.64 -19.63
CA VAL A 39 -15.32 23.78 -18.16
C VAL A 39 -16.05 22.63 -17.46
N LEU A 40 -17.24 22.26 -17.95
CA LEU A 40 -18.01 21.16 -17.40
C LEU A 40 -17.26 19.83 -17.53
N THR A 41 -16.72 19.52 -18.71
CA THR A 41 -15.98 18.28 -18.96
C THR A 41 -14.73 18.21 -18.10
N THR A 42 -13.98 19.30 -17.99
CA THR A 42 -12.79 19.37 -17.13
C THR A 42 -13.17 19.21 -15.65
N GLY A 43 -14.28 19.80 -15.24
CA GLY A 43 -14.78 19.67 -13.87
C GLY A 43 -15.18 18.23 -13.51
N ILE A 44 -15.89 17.54 -14.41
CA ILE A 44 -16.26 16.14 -14.23
C ILE A 44 -14.99 15.26 -14.17
N PHE A 45 -14.05 15.44 -15.08
CA PHE A 45 -12.79 14.71 -15.10
C PHE A 45 -11.98 14.92 -13.82
N SER A 46 -11.92 16.15 -13.31
CA SER A 46 -11.27 16.46 -12.04
C SER A 46 -11.94 15.77 -10.86
N ALA A 47 -13.27 15.74 -10.86
CA ALA A 47 -14.04 15.08 -9.81
C ALA A 47 -13.86 13.55 -9.83
N GLU A 48 -13.80 12.94 -11.02
CA GLU A 48 -13.53 11.51 -11.19
C GLU A 48 -12.13 11.14 -10.69
N ARG A 49 -11.12 11.92 -11.06
CA ARG A 49 -9.75 11.73 -10.55
C ARG A 49 -9.67 11.89 -9.03
N GLY A 50 -10.39 12.85 -8.48
CA GLY A 50 -10.50 13.03 -7.03
C GLY A 50 -11.10 11.80 -6.34
N LYS A 51 -12.17 11.24 -6.88
CA LYS A 51 -12.77 9.99 -6.37
C LYS A 51 -11.79 8.83 -6.45
N GLU A 52 -11.15 8.60 -7.59
CA GLU A 52 -10.18 7.52 -7.79
C GLU A 52 -9.05 7.59 -6.74
N THR A 53 -8.51 8.79 -6.50
CA THR A 53 -7.45 8.99 -5.47
C THR A 53 -7.95 8.67 -4.07
N VAL A 54 -9.16 9.10 -3.73
CA VAL A 54 -9.76 8.80 -2.42
C VAL A 54 -10.03 7.31 -2.26
N PHE A 55 -10.57 6.64 -3.28
CA PHE A 55 -10.81 5.20 -3.25
C PHE A 55 -9.51 4.41 -3.13
N ALA A 56 -8.46 4.76 -3.89
CA ALA A 56 -7.15 4.12 -3.79
C ALA A 56 -6.53 4.30 -2.38
N GLY A 57 -6.65 5.49 -1.80
CA GLY A 57 -6.22 5.74 -0.42
C GLY A 57 -7.02 4.95 0.60
N LEU A 58 -8.33 4.81 0.39
CA LEU A 58 -9.19 4.03 1.28
C LEU A 58 -8.90 2.52 1.19
N GLN A 59 -8.69 1.99 -0.01
CA GLN A 59 -8.27 0.61 -0.20
C GLN A 59 -6.95 0.33 0.52
N LYS A 60 -5.97 1.21 0.36
CA LYS A 60 -4.69 1.06 1.04
C LYS A 60 -4.82 1.07 2.57
N ALA A 61 -5.72 1.87 3.12
CA ALA A 61 -6.00 1.88 4.56
C ALA A 61 -6.76 0.63 5.03
N ARG A 62 -7.63 0.07 4.20
CA ARG A 62 -8.45 -1.11 4.54
C ARG A 62 -7.72 -2.44 4.34
N GLY A 63 -6.80 -2.53 3.40
CA GLY A 63 -5.97 -3.73 3.18
C GLY A 63 -4.84 -3.89 4.20
N THR A 64 -4.96 -3.31 5.38
CA THR A 64 -3.93 -3.38 6.42
C THR A 64 -4.18 -4.58 7.32
N MET A 65 -3.15 -5.37 7.53
CA MET A 65 -3.14 -6.44 8.52
C MET A 65 -2.44 -6.02 9.81
N GLU A 66 -2.69 -6.76 10.88
CA GLU A 66 -2.04 -6.55 12.17
C GLU A 66 -1.39 -7.85 12.66
N VAL A 67 -0.28 -7.72 13.35
CA VAL A 67 0.37 -8.86 14.01
C VAL A 67 -0.37 -9.16 15.30
N ARG A 68 -0.81 -10.40 15.46
CA ARG A 68 -1.50 -10.89 16.64
C ARG A 68 -0.59 -11.78 17.49
N GLY A 69 -0.48 -11.44 18.76
CA GLY A 69 0.34 -12.21 19.71
C GLY A 69 1.82 -11.84 19.66
N GLY A 70 2.65 -12.74 20.18
CA GLY A 70 4.10 -12.61 20.19
C GLY A 70 4.75 -13.26 18.97
N VAL A 71 5.98 -12.89 18.72
CA VAL A 71 6.84 -13.58 17.75
C VAL A 71 7.49 -14.75 18.47
N VAL A 72 7.42 -15.94 17.90
CA VAL A 72 8.03 -17.15 18.45
C VAL A 72 9.19 -17.57 17.55
N VAL A 73 10.35 -17.76 18.15
CA VAL A 73 11.51 -18.35 17.48
C VAL A 73 11.68 -19.77 18.00
N ASN A 74 11.61 -20.75 17.09
CA ASN A 74 11.88 -22.15 17.36
C ASN A 74 13.25 -22.47 16.77
N ALA A 75 14.27 -22.54 17.60
CA ALA A 75 15.61 -22.91 17.18
C ALA A 75 15.79 -24.44 17.27
N THR A 76 15.97 -25.11 16.14
CA THR A 76 16.21 -26.55 16.07
C THR A 76 17.69 -26.89 16.20
N THR A 77 18.56 -25.97 15.79
CA THR A 77 20.01 -26.10 15.94
C THR A 77 20.55 -24.83 16.57
N ILE A 78 21.23 -24.99 17.69
CA ILE A 78 21.89 -23.91 18.40
C ILE A 78 23.38 -24.24 18.45
N THR A 79 24.19 -23.39 17.83
CA THR A 79 25.64 -23.44 17.96
C THR A 79 26.01 -22.90 19.33
N ALA A 80 26.64 -23.73 20.15
CA ALA A 80 27.03 -23.32 21.50
C ALA A 80 28.11 -22.24 21.45
N ALA A 81 28.07 -21.33 22.43
CA ALA A 81 29.16 -20.39 22.64
C ALA A 81 30.46 -21.10 22.93
N ASP A 82 31.54 -20.71 22.27
CA ASP A 82 32.89 -21.16 22.60
C ASP A 82 33.73 -19.98 23.16
N PRO A 83 33.83 -19.88 24.48
CA PRO A 83 34.59 -18.80 25.10
C PRO A 83 36.13 -18.97 24.94
N LEU A 84 36.59 -20.14 24.47
CA LEU A 84 38.01 -20.41 24.22
C LEU A 84 38.40 -20.15 22.74
N ALA A 85 37.43 -19.97 21.86
CA ALA A 85 37.72 -19.57 20.49
C ALA A 85 38.39 -18.19 20.43
N VAL A 86 39.16 -17.94 19.36
CA VAL A 86 39.81 -16.63 19.15
C VAL A 86 39.38 -16.06 17.79
N PRO A 87 38.45 -15.13 17.77
CA PRO A 87 37.69 -14.50 18.88
C PRO A 87 36.66 -15.46 19.53
N PRO A 88 36.25 -15.22 20.79
CA PRO A 88 35.17 -15.99 21.41
C PRO A 88 33.88 -15.93 20.61
N THR A 89 33.21 -17.08 20.43
CA THR A 89 31.91 -17.13 19.72
C THR A 89 30.76 -17.09 20.71
N LEU A 90 29.66 -16.47 20.30
CA LEU A 90 28.41 -16.47 21.06
C LEU A 90 27.54 -17.67 20.61
N ALA A 91 26.61 -18.07 21.48
CA ALA A 91 25.58 -19.01 21.05
C ALA A 91 24.68 -18.35 19.99
N GLU A 92 24.42 -19.04 18.92
CA GLU A 92 23.57 -18.52 17.83
C GLU A 92 22.56 -19.59 17.38
N ALA A 93 21.37 -19.18 16.95
CA ALA A 93 20.41 -20.06 16.32
C ALA A 93 20.70 -20.12 14.80
N THR A 94 21.07 -21.31 14.32
CA THR A 94 21.46 -21.51 12.91
C THR A 94 20.43 -22.22 12.07
N ALA A 95 19.44 -22.86 12.70
CA ALA A 95 18.31 -23.49 12.02
C ALA A 95 17.08 -23.45 12.91
N GLY A 96 15.93 -23.46 12.27
CA GLY A 96 14.62 -23.38 12.94
C GLY A 96 13.69 -22.42 12.22
N THR A 97 12.67 -21.96 12.90
CA THR A 97 11.66 -21.08 12.31
C THR A 97 11.37 -19.87 13.19
N ILE A 98 11.10 -18.74 12.54
CA ILE A 98 10.56 -17.54 13.16
C ILE A 98 9.08 -17.44 12.75
N GLN A 99 8.18 -17.39 13.72
CA GLN A 99 6.75 -17.45 13.49
C GLN A 99 6.01 -16.32 14.20
N TRP A 100 5.00 -15.77 13.53
CA TRP A 100 4.03 -14.84 14.12
C TRP A 100 2.68 -14.98 13.45
N SER A 101 1.63 -14.64 14.18
CA SER A 101 0.28 -14.68 13.62
C SER A 101 -0.15 -13.30 13.11
N VAL A 102 -0.94 -13.30 12.03
CA VAL A 102 -1.49 -12.10 11.41
C VAL A 102 -2.99 -12.23 11.24
N ALA A 103 -3.69 -11.11 11.35
CA ALA A 103 -5.11 -10.97 11.07
C ALA A 103 -5.37 -9.64 10.37
N THR A 104 -6.50 -9.52 9.68
CA THR A 104 -6.92 -8.21 9.15
C THR A 104 -7.29 -7.27 10.28
N THR A 105 -7.07 -5.97 10.09
CA THR A 105 -7.58 -4.94 11.01
C THR A 105 -9.11 -4.90 10.97
N ALA A 106 -9.73 -4.40 12.03
CA ALA A 106 -11.19 -4.32 12.11
C ALA A 106 -11.79 -3.51 10.93
N GLY A 107 -12.66 -4.12 10.15
CA GLY A 107 -13.24 -3.54 8.93
C GLY A 107 -12.27 -3.50 7.74
N GLY A 108 -11.18 -4.27 7.82
CA GLY A 108 -10.21 -4.43 6.75
C GLY A 108 -10.79 -5.16 5.54
N GLU A 109 -10.09 -5.05 4.43
CA GLU A 109 -10.30 -5.80 3.19
C GLU A 109 -9.39 -7.01 3.19
N ALA A 110 -9.73 -8.04 2.43
CA ALA A 110 -8.93 -9.25 2.30
C ALA A 110 -7.53 -8.95 1.76
N VAL A 111 -6.51 -9.60 2.34
CA VAL A 111 -5.10 -9.41 1.99
C VAL A 111 -4.53 -10.72 1.49
N PRO A 112 -4.04 -10.79 0.24
CA PRO A 112 -3.44 -12.02 -0.27
C PRO A 112 -2.12 -12.32 0.45
N LEU A 113 -1.97 -13.56 0.91
CA LEU A 113 -0.73 -14.10 1.49
C LEU A 113 -0.09 -15.11 0.53
N ASP A 114 0.17 -14.64 -0.69
CA ASP A 114 0.77 -15.39 -1.78
C ASP A 114 2.07 -14.72 -2.25
N ASP A 115 2.59 -15.12 -3.40
CA ASP A 115 3.82 -14.59 -4.00
C ASP A 115 3.78 -13.06 -4.28
N THR A 116 2.62 -12.42 -4.15
CA THR A 116 2.49 -10.96 -4.30
C THR A 116 2.79 -10.18 -3.03
N THR A 117 2.79 -10.86 -1.86
CA THR A 117 3.23 -10.29 -0.60
C THR A 117 4.71 -10.54 -0.41
N VAL A 118 5.46 -9.47 -0.24
CA VAL A 118 6.93 -9.50 -0.10
C VAL A 118 7.29 -9.28 1.35
N ILE A 119 8.18 -10.14 1.88
CA ILE A 119 8.75 -9.99 3.23
C ILE A 119 10.24 -9.75 3.08
N SER A 120 10.73 -8.63 3.63
CA SER A 120 12.14 -8.31 3.70
C SER A 120 12.65 -8.50 5.13
N TYR A 121 13.88 -8.92 5.26
CA TYR A 121 14.57 -9.07 6.54
C TYR A 121 15.72 -8.08 6.67
N ARG A 122 15.88 -7.49 7.83
CA ARG A 122 16.98 -6.59 8.14
C ARG A 122 17.50 -6.84 9.56
N ASP A 123 18.81 -6.95 9.70
CA ASP A 123 19.51 -6.91 10.96
C ASP A 123 20.68 -5.89 10.92
N ALA A 124 21.59 -5.96 11.89
CA ALA A 124 22.76 -5.08 11.95
C ALA A 124 23.82 -5.36 10.87
N ALA A 125 23.80 -6.55 10.27
CA ALA A 125 24.83 -7.02 9.33
C ALA A 125 24.34 -7.05 7.89
N ILE A 126 23.06 -7.43 7.66
CA ILE A 126 22.51 -7.70 6.32
C ILE A 126 21.12 -7.13 6.13
N ILE A 127 20.76 -6.99 4.85
CA ILE A 127 19.40 -6.72 4.38
C ILE A 127 19.12 -7.78 3.31
N LEU A 128 18.02 -8.52 3.48
CA LEU A 128 17.52 -9.47 2.51
C LEU A 128 16.16 -9.00 2.01
N ASP A 129 16.08 -8.77 0.70
CA ASP A 129 14.82 -8.44 0.04
C ASP A 129 14.15 -9.74 -0.42
N ASN A 130 12.87 -9.86 -0.21
CA ASN A 130 12.06 -11.02 -0.62
C ASN A 130 12.55 -12.35 -0.02
N VAL A 131 12.34 -12.50 1.29
CA VAL A 131 12.59 -13.75 2.02
C VAL A 131 11.43 -14.70 1.79
N ASP A 132 11.73 -15.98 1.53
CA ASP A 132 10.72 -17.03 1.39
C ASP A 132 9.98 -17.24 2.71
N TYR A 133 8.66 -17.38 2.65
CA TYR A 133 7.83 -17.60 3.82
C TYR A 133 6.72 -18.62 3.55
N THR A 134 6.21 -19.22 4.58
CA THR A 134 5.04 -20.07 4.54
C THR A 134 3.91 -19.44 5.34
N ALA A 135 2.77 -19.20 4.71
CA ALA A 135 1.54 -18.80 5.39
C ALA A 135 0.71 -20.04 5.68
N THR A 136 0.37 -20.28 6.94
CA THR A 136 -0.48 -21.39 7.36
C THR A 136 -1.73 -20.83 8.01
N GLU A 137 -2.88 -21.19 7.47
CA GLU A 137 -4.16 -20.86 8.03
C GLU A 137 -4.39 -21.58 9.36
N ILE A 138 -4.78 -20.83 10.39
CA ILE A 138 -5.18 -21.38 11.69
C ILE A 138 -6.69 -21.35 11.84
N VAL A 139 -7.31 -20.29 11.37
CA VAL A 139 -8.77 -20.11 11.34
C VAL A 139 -9.12 -19.45 10.02
N GLY A 140 -9.93 -20.11 9.20
CA GLY A 140 -10.40 -19.58 7.93
C GLY A 140 -11.12 -20.65 7.10
N ASP A 141 -11.17 -20.50 5.79
CA ASP A 141 -11.93 -21.31 4.86
C ASP A 141 -11.08 -22.17 3.88
N GLY A 142 -9.77 -22.09 3.98
CA GLY A 142 -8.82 -22.96 3.28
C GLY A 142 -8.20 -22.35 2.03
N ASP A 143 -8.23 -21.03 1.88
CA ASP A 143 -7.53 -20.32 0.81
C ASP A 143 -6.28 -19.56 1.32
N ASN A 144 -5.61 -18.80 0.44
CA ASN A 144 -4.42 -17.99 0.80
C ASN A 144 -4.78 -16.52 0.95
N LEU A 145 -6.04 -16.21 1.21
CA LEU A 145 -6.54 -14.85 1.34
C LEU A 145 -6.87 -14.57 2.80
N LEU A 146 -6.18 -13.65 3.44
CA LEU A 146 -6.46 -13.27 4.82
C LEU A 146 -7.69 -12.37 4.86
N GLU A 147 -8.83 -12.92 5.20
CA GLU A 147 -10.11 -12.23 5.29
C GLU A 147 -10.45 -11.74 6.72
N PRO A 148 -11.50 -10.92 6.90
CA PRO A 148 -11.96 -10.53 8.22
C PRO A 148 -12.41 -11.74 9.07
N SER A 149 -11.86 -11.84 10.28
CA SER A 149 -12.06 -12.91 11.26
C SER A 149 -11.19 -14.16 11.05
N GLU A 150 -10.32 -14.14 10.08
CA GLU A 150 -9.33 -15.19 9.87
C GLU A 150 -8.02 -14.91 10.60
N LEU A 151 -7.27 -15.97 10.80
CA LEU A 151 -5.96 -15.95 11.45
C LEU A 151 -5.00 -16.84 10.69
N PHE A 152 -3.91 -16.25 10.23
CA PHE A 152 -2.80 -16.96 9.61
C PHE A 152 -1.56 -16.89 10.48
N THR A 153 -0.71 -17.91 10.40
CA THR A 153 0.65 -17.87 10.93
C THR A 153 1.63 -17.81 9.79
N ILE A 154 2.45 -16.78 9.80
CA ILE A 154 3.59 -16.65 8.89
C ILE A 154 4.78 -17.32 9.56
N SER A 155 5.47 -18.18 8.83
CA SER A 155 6.67 -18.90 9.26
C SER A 155 7.79 -18.67 8.26
N ILE A 156 8.94 -18.24 8.76
CA ILE A 156 10.17 -18.07 7.99
C ILE A 156 11.20 -19.04 8.52
N ASP A 157 11.84 -19.80 7.62
CA ASP A 157 12.95 -20.66 8.03
C ASP A 157 14.21 -19.82 8.25
N ILE A 158 14.90 -20.04 9.36
CA ILE A 158 16.16 -19.34 9.67
C ILE A 158 17.22 -19.66 8.62
N ALA A 159 17.17 -20.85 8.01
CA ALA A 159 18.08 -21.25 6.95
C ALA A 159 17.95 -20.39 5.66
N ASP A 160 16.77 -19.82 5.41
CA ASP A 160 16.51 -18.93 4.26
C ASP A 160 17.07 -17.52 4.50
N LEU A 161 17.37 -17.16 5.76
CA LEU A 161 18.00 -15.91 6.12
C LEU A 161 19.52 -15.97 5.90
N THR A 162 19.95 -16.20 4.67
CA THR A 162 21.34 -16.42 4.32
C THR A 162 22.23 -15.25 4.74
N GLY A 163 23.19 -15.50 5.64
CA GLY A 163 24.12 -14.50 6.16
C GLY A 163 23.61 -13.76 7.38
N ALA A 164 22.38 -13.98 7.83
CA ALA A 164 21.92 -13.50 9.12
C ALA A 164 22.58 -14.29 10.26
N THR A 165 22.87 -13.62 11.34
CA THR A 165 23.33 -14.22 12.59
C THR A 165 22.35 -13.86 13.69
N LEU A 166 21.72 -14.87 14.28
CA LEU A 166 20.76 -14.69 15.37
C LEU A 166 21.47 -14.87 16.72
N ASN A 167 22.24 -13.86 17.11
CA ASN A 167 23.00 -13.88 18.38
C ASN A 167 22.14 -13.33 19.54
N PRO A 168 22.54 -13.61 20.79
CA PRO A 168 21.93 -13.01 21.97
C PRO A 168 21.91 -11.48 21.90
N ASN A 169 20.76 -10.89 22.23
CA ASN A 169 20.47 -9.46 22.21
C ASN A 169 20.46 -8.80 20.81
N ASP A 170 20.62 -9.54 19.72
CA ASP A 170 20.51 -8.98 18.39
C ASP A 170 19.07 -8.54 18.11
N ARG A 171 18.96 -7.47 17.33
CA ARG A 171 17.69 -6.92 16.88
C ARG A 171 17.53 -7.16 15.40
N PHE A 172 16.37 -7.65 15.02
CA PHE A 172 15.99 -7.84 13.63
C PHE A 172 14.63 -7.18 13.33
N THR A 173 14.40 -6.90 12.08
CA THR A 173 13.15 -6.32 11.58
C THR A 173 12.72 -7.07 10.35
N PHE A 174 11.47 -7.52 10.34
CA PHE A 174 10.78 -7.93 9.13
C PHE A 174 9.90 -6.78 8.65
N GLU A 175 10.04 -6.44 7.38
CA GLU A 175 9.17 -5.50 6.69
C GLU A 175 8.27 -6.30 5.77
N ILE A 176 6.96 -6.23 6.01
CA ILE A 176 5.95 -6.98 5.28
C ILE A 176 5.22 -6.01 4.38
N GLN A 177 5.36 -6.19 3.07
CA GLN A 177 4.74 -5.37 2.04
C GLN A 177 3.71 -6.18 1.27
N THR A 178 2.45 -5.84 1.47
CA THR A 178 1.33 -6.41 0.73
C THR A 178 1.00 -5.58 -0.50
N PRO A 179 0.42 -6.17 -1.56
CA PRO A 179 0.03 -5.42 -2.77
C PRO A 179 -1.07 -4.38 -2.47
N VAL A 180 -1.90 -4.66 -1.49
CA VAL A 180 -2.97 -3.77 -1.01
C VAL A 180 -2.78 -3.58 0.48
N GLY A 181 -2.58 -2.33 0.93
CA GLY A 181 -2.42 -2.07 2.35
C GLY A 181 -1.20 -1.22 2.69
N ALA A 182 -0.93 -1.12 3.99
CA ALA A 182 0.25 -0.46 4.54
C ALA A 182 1.38 -1.47 4.74
N VAL A 183 2.60 -0.98 4.68
CA VAL A 183 3.79 -1.76 5.08
C VAL A 183 3.79 -1.93 6.60
N ILE A 184 4.12 -3.12 7.07
CA ILE A 184 4.21 -3.44 8.49
C ILE A 184 5.66 -3.73 8.83
N ASP A 185 6.19 -3.02 9.82
CA ASP A 185 7.51 -3.24 10.39
C ASP A 185 7.38 -4.04 11.70
N LEU A 186 7.89 -5.26 11.69
CA LEU A 186 7.94 -6.13 12.85
C LEU A 186 9.37 -6.19 13.38
N THR A 187 9.68 -5.30 14.34
CA THR A 187 10.99 -5.27 14.98
C THR A 187 10.96 -6.03 16.28
N ARG A 188 11.90 -6.97 16.47
CA ARG A 188 12.07 -7.75 17.72
C ARG A 188 13.54 -7.85 18.10
N GLN A 189 13.76 -8.18 19.37
CA GLN A 189 15.09 -8.40 19.91
C GLN A 189 15.16 -9.79 20.52
N LEU A 190 16.25 -10.50 20.23
CA LEU A 190 16.55 -11.79 20.84
C LEU A 190 16.90 -11.63 22.31
N PRO A 191 16.57 -12.62 23.15
CA PRO A 191 16.95 -12.61 24.56
C PRO A 191 18.47 -12.75 24.76
N ALA A 192 18.94 -12.52 25.97
CA ALA A 192 20.36 -12.69 26.32
C ALA A 192 20.84 -14.15 26.27
N GLY A 193 19.93 -15.11 26.33
CA GLY A 193 20.20 -16.54 26.15
C GLY A 193 19.38 -17.09 25.00
N ILE A 194 20.01 -17.88 24.14
CA ILE A 194 19.34 -18.57 23.02
C ILE A 194 18.83 -19.92 23.52
N ASP A 195 17.55 -20.11 23.55
CA ASP A 195 16.85 -21.34 23.87
C ASP A 195 16.16 -21.94 22.64
N THR A 196 15.75 -23.20 22.75
CA THR A 196 15.03 -23.88 21.63
C THR A 196 13.69 -23.27 21.29
N VAL A 197 13.03 -22.62 22.23
CA VAL A 197 11.78 -21.88 22.02
C VAL A 197 11.87 -20.55 22.75
N MET A 198 11.78 -19.47 22.00
CA MET A 198 11.84 -18.12 22.52
C MET A 198 10.61 -17.34 22.09
N GLN A 199 9.94 -16.72 23.05
CA GLN A 199 8.86 -15.77 22.73
C GLN A 199 9.38 -14.35 22.86
N LEU A 200 9.28 -13.61 21.76
CA LEU A 200 9.76 -12.23 21.66
C LEU A 200 8.58 -11.26 21.79
N HIS A 201 8.77 -10.20 22.54
CA HIS A 201 7.76 -9.17 22.81
C HIS A 201 8.11 -7.83 22.22
#